data_5a6adf9eefd5ebc15fcf3a0dce92c1c8
#
_entry.id   5a6adf9eefd5ebc15fcf3a0dce92c1c8
#
_cell.length_a   1.000
_cell.length_b   1.000
_cell.length_c   1.000
_cell.angle_alpha   90.00
_cell.angle_beta   90.00
_cell.angle_gamma   90.00
#
_symmetry.space_group_name_H-M   'P 1'
#
loop_
_entity.id
_entity.type
_entity.pdbx_description
1 polymer ?
#
loop_
_entity_poly.entity_id
_entity_poly.type
_entity_poly.pdbx_seq_one_letter_code
_entity_poly.pdbx_strand_id
1 'polypeptide(L)'
;MADDLPDAAPDPDRSPAGTPAEQRAVDRRWRLWAAGVVVLALSVAGLLGLVIIPAGQREKAGLSMSHAMRRAAGLEAGSPAVAQPLGRSASLPVSQVSWDLEIMRILAAGNTRQGAQLAAQTCAACHGDRGLSQTNIPSLAGQSPYAIYKQLHDYRTDARVHPQMTPVAKQLSPQDLAAVSAYFAAASKEYAAIGGRDLIGEGRTERLAWEGDSRRRIPACLSCHLNGVGGPIETPVIIGQSREYMVQQLNAYASGARKNDVYGRMRDISQKLTRQEREELARYFQGTL
;
A
#
# COMPACT_ATOMS: atom_id res chain seq x y z
N MET A 1 61.99 35.40 -38.91
CA MET A 1 61.03 34.92 -39.88
C MET A 1 59.73 34.78 -39.18
N ALA A 2 58.93 35.81 -39.16
CA ALA A 2 57.59 35.84 -38.64
C ALA A 2 56.65 35.62 -39.82
N ASP A 3 55.91 34.51 -39.84
CA ASP A 3 54.92 34.20 -40.85
C ASP A 3 53.64 35.02 -40.59
N ASP A 4 53.36 35.95 -41.50
CA ASP A 4 52.10 36.66 -41.60
C ASP A 4 51.01 35.67 -42.07
N LEU A 5 50.05 35.38 -41.13
CA LEU A 5 48.80 34.72 -41.48
C LEU A 5 47.83 35.77 -42.04
N PRO A 6 47.21 35.55 -43.23
CA PRO A 6 46.26 36.50 -43.78
C PRO A 6 44.98 36.57 -42.95
N ASP A 7 44.49 37.79 -42.76
CA ASP A 7 43.19 38.08 -42.16
C ASP A 7 42.07 37.25 -42.77
N ALA A 8 41.34 36.53 -41.93
CA ALA A 8 40.16 35.77 -42.34
C ALA A 8 39.09 36.74 -42.88
N ALA A 9 38.63 36.52 -44.09
CA ALA A 9 37.53 37.25 -44.70
C ALA A 9 36.28 37.28 -43.80
N PRO A 10 35.53 38.37 -43.75
CA PRO A 10 34.31 38.47 -42.97
C PRO A 10 33.27 37.46 -43.49
N ASP A 11 32.69 36.71 -42.56
CA ASP A 11 31.62 35.75 -42.81
C ASP A 11 30.36 36.47 -43.31
N PRO A 12 29.89 36.21 -44.56
CA PRO A 12 28.76 36.90 -45.17
C PRO A 12 27.40 36.58 -44.51
N ASP A 13 27.36 35.61 -43.59
CA ASP A 13 26.11 35.16 -42.93
C ASP A 13 25.93 35.73 -41.51
N ARG A 14 26.82 36.61 -41.07
CA ARG A 14 26.62 37.37 -39.82
C ARG A 14 25.64 38.51 -40.06
N SER A 15 24.37 38.25 -39.82
CA SER A 15 23.38 39.32 -39.66
C SER A 15 23.90 40.35 -38.65
N PRO A 16 23.88 41.65 -38.95
CA PRO A 16 24.36 42.66 -38.02
C PRO A 16 23.57 42.58 -36.74
N ALA A 17 24.25 42.41 -35.61
CA ALA A 17 23.63 42.45 -34.30
C ALA A 17 22.87 43.77 -34.19
N GLY A 18 21.55 43.70 -34.03
CA GLY A 18 20.69 44.88 -33.97
C GLY A 18 21.18 45.88 -32.90
N THR A 19 20.86 47.14 -33.09
CA THR A 19 21.31 48.20 -32.16
C THR A 19 20.93 47.86 -30.71
N PRO A 20 21.68 48.36 -29.71
CA PRO A 20 21.34 48.12 -28.28
C PRO A 20 19.92 48.57 -27.86
N ALA A 21 19.29 49.45 -28.63
CA ALA A 21 17.92 49.89 -28.47
C ALA A 21 16.93 48.84 -28.99
N GLU A 22 17.20 48.20 -30.12
CA GLU A 22 16.37 47.11 -30.68
C GLU A 22 16.44 45.86 -29.82
N GLN A 23 17.62 45.51 -29.35
CA GLN A 23 17.78 44.38 -28.40
C GLN A 23 16.99 44.60 -27.11
N ARG A 24 17.04 45.83 -26.53
CA ARG A 24 16.24 46.18 -25.34
C ARG A 24 14.74 46.13 -25.60
N ALA A 25 14.29 46.48 -26.82
CA ALA A 25 12.87 46.42 -27.18
C ALA A 25 12.39 44.98 -27.35
N VAL A 26 13.21 44.09 -27.91
CA VAL A 26 12.94 42.66 -28.03
C VAL A 26 12.88 42.01 -26.63
N ASP A 27 13.87 42.31 -25.77
CA ASP A 27 13.91 41.79 -24.39
C ASP A 27 12.70 42.27 -23.57
N ARG A 28 12.25 43.48 -23.75
CA ARG A 28 11.05 44.00 -23.06
C ARG A 28 9.79 43.25 -23.53
N ARG A 29 9.62 43.00 -24.83
CA ARG A 29 8.50 42.25 -25.39
C ARG A 29 8.52 40.80 -24.89
N TRP A 30 9.69 40.19 -24.86
CA TRP A 30 9.88 38.84 -24.33
C TRP A 30 9.48 38.72 -22.86
N ARG A 31 9.96 39.69 -22.02
CA ARG A 31 9.62 39.73 -20.59
C ARG A 31 8.12 39.91 -20.35
N LEU A 32 7.48 40.79 -21.11
CA LEU A 32 6.03 41.00 -21.01
C LEU A 32 5.26 39.74 -21.44
N TRP A 33 5.69 39.08 -22.53
CA TRP A 33 5.08 37.83 -22.97
C TRP A 33 5.29 36.70 -21.95
N ALA A 34 6.49 36.53 -21.44
CA ALA A 34 6.80 35.54 -20.40
C ALA A 34 5.99 35.79 -19.12
N ALA A 35 5.89 37.06 -18.68
CA ALA A 35 5.05 37.41 -17.54
C ALA A 35 3.57 37.09 -17.79
N GLY A 36 3.06 37.36 -18.98
CA GLY A 36 1.69 37.01 -19.36
C GLY A 36 1.43 35.49 -19.31
N VAL A 37 2.37 34.69 -19.82
CA VAL A 37 2.28 33.21 -19.77
C VAL A 37 2.30 32.71 -18.32
N VAL A 38 3.16 33.25 -17.46
CA VAL A 38 3.21 32.88 -16.04
C VAL A 38 1.91 33.25 -15.32
N VAL A 39 1.38 34.44 -15.55
CA VAL A 39 0.09 34.86 -14.97
C VAL A 39 -1.05 33.95 -15.43
N LEU A 40 -1.09 33.64 -16.71
CA LEU A 40 -2.09 32.72 -17.25
C LEU A 40 -1.98 31.33 -16.61
N ALA A 41 -0.77 30.79 -16.54
CA ALA A 41 -0.52 29.47 -15.93
C ALA A 41 -0.94 29.44 -14.45
N LEU A 42 -0.61 30.49 -13.68
CA LEU A 42 -1.00 30.60 -12.28
C LEU A 42 -2.52 30.76 -12.12
N SER A 43 -3.18 31.50 -13.02
CA SER A 43 -4.64 31.65 -13.02
C SER A 43 -5.33 30.31 -13.31
N VAL A 44 -4.85 29.57 -14.30
CA VAL A 44 -5.38 28.22 -14.61
C VAL A 44 -5.14 27.25 -13.48
N ALA A 45 -3.94 27.24 -12.89
CA ALA A 45 -3.63 26.41 -11.72
C ALA A 45 -4.50 26.76 -10.51
N GLY A 46 -4.72 28.05 -10.27
CA GLY A 46 -5.62 28.53 -9.23
C GLY A 46 -7.07 28.09 -9.45
N LEU A 47 -7.58 28.23 -10.67
CA LEU A 47 -8.92 27.77 -11.03
C LEU A 47 -9.08 26.26 -10.86
N LEU A 48 -8.13 25.48 -11.34
CA LEU A 48 -8.14 24.03 -11.18
C LEU A 48 -8.03 23.62 -9.70
N GLY A 49 -7.06 24.17 -8.98
CA GLY A 49 -6.76 23.78 -7.61
C GLY A 49 -7.78 24.27 -6.58
N LEU A 50 -8.26 25.50 -6.73
CA LEU A 50 -9.14 26.13 -5.73
C LEU A 50 -10.64 26.04 -6.04
N VAL A 51 -11.01 25.78 -7.30
CA VAL A 51 -12.40 25.76 -7.70
C VAL A 51 -12.83 24.40 -8.24
N ILE A 52 -12.17 23.91 -9.30
CA ILE A 52 -12.62 22.72 -10.01
C ILE A 52 -12.42 21.46 -9.17
N ILE A 53 -11.24 21.25 -8.59
CA ILE A 53 -10.96 20.07 -7.75
C ILE A 53 -11.85 20.08 -6.49
N PRO A 54 -11.96 21.17 -5.71
CA PRO A 54 -12.86 21.19 -4.57
C PRO A 54 -14.34 21.05 -4.93
N ALA A 55 -14.78 21.55 -6.09
CA ALA A 55 -16.16 21.36 -6.57
C ALA A 55 -16.47 19.89 -6.83
N GLY A 56 -15.54 19.16 -7.48
CA GLY A 56 -15.70 17.71 -7.70
C GLY A 56 -15.64 16.88 -6.41
N GLN A 57 -14.88 17.33 -5.40
CA GLN A 57 -14.85 16.70 -4.08
C GLN A 57 -16.10 16.96 -3.26
N ARG A 58 -16.76 18.11 -3.43
CA ARG A 58 -18.03 18.46 -2.78
C ARG A 58 -19.11 17.45 -3.08
N GLU A 59 -19.25 17.06 -4.34
CA GLU A 59 -20.28 16.13 -4.78
C GLU A 59 -20.11 14.74 -4.13
N LYS A 60 -18.86 14.33 -3.91
CA LYS A 60 -18.53 13.04 -3.28
C LYS A 60 -18.52 13.06 -1.75
N ALA A 61 -18.27 14.20 -1.13
CA ALA A 61 -18.05 14.32 0.31
C ALA A 61 -19.14 15.07 1.07
N GLY A 62 -20.16 15.63 0.39
CA GLY A 62 -21.21 16.44 1.03
C GLY A 62 -20.71 17.72 1.69
N LEU A 63 -19.51 18.20 1.35
CA LEU A 63 -18.90 19.38 1.93
C LEU A 63 -19.39 20.66 1.23
N SER A 64 -19.51 21.77 2.01
CA SER A 64 -19.76 23.08 1.40
C SER A 64 -18.56 23.54 0.60
N MET A 65 -18.77 24.36 -0.45
CA MET A 65 -17.68 24.88 -1.29
C MET A 65 -16.64 25.64 -0.49
N SER A 66 -17.07 26.46 0.49
CA SER A 66 -16.19 27.22 1.37
C SER A 66 -15.26 26.32 2.19
N HIS A 67 -15.77 25.20 2.73
CA HIS A 67 -14.98 24.21 3.43
C HIS A 67 -13.96 23.51 2.51
N ALA A 68 -14.37 23.15 1.30
CA ALA A 68 -13.48 22.52 0.34
C ALA A 68 -12.35 23.47 -0.10
N MET A 69 -12.67 24.75 -0.33
CA MET A 69 -11.68 25.76 -0.70
C MET A 69 -10.69 26.07 0.45
N ARG A 70 -11.18 26.24 1.69
CA ARG A 70 -10.32 26.49 2.87
C ARG A 70 -9.37 25.33 3.13
N ARG A 71 -9.84 24.11 2.94
CA ARG A 71 -9.03 22.89 3.06
C ARG A 71 -7.96 22.83 1.97
N ALA A 72 -8.31 23.12 0.72
CA ALA A 72 -7.36 23.15 -0.39
C ALA A 72 -6.29 24.24 -0.21
N ALA A 73 -6.64 25.35 0.45
CA ALA A 73 -5.73 26.43 0.80
C ALA A 73 -4.90 26.18 2.09
N GLY A 74 -5.08 25.02 2.76
CA GLY A 74 -4.38 24.71 4.01
C GLY A 74 -4.79 25.58 5.21
N LEU A 75 -5.91 26.30 5.11
CA LEU A 75 -6.40 27.23 6.13
C LEU A 75 -7.23 26.54 7.25
N GLU A 76 -7.50 25.26 7.10
CA GLU A 76 -8.14 24.44 8.13
C GLU A 76 -7.23 23.28 8.48
N ALA A 77 -6.55 23.38 9.62
CA ALA A 77 -6.01 22.24 10.35
C ALA A 77 -7.20 21.52 11.02
N GLY A 78 -8.05 20.92 10.22
CA GLY A 78 -9.20 20.17 10.72
C GLY A 78 -8.81 18.72 10.93
N SER A 79 -9.17 18.16 12.08
CA SER A 79 -9.32 16.73 12.26
C SER A 79 -9.95 16.13 10.99
N PRO A 80 -9.47 15.01 10.48
CA PRO A 80 -10.11 14.38 9.33
C PRO A 80 -11.59 14.21 9.69
N ALA A 81 -12.46 14.95 9.01
CA ALA A 81 -13.87 14.68 9.10
C ALA A 81 -13.98 13.21 8.72
N VAL A 82 -14.33 12.36 9.68
CA VAL A 82 -14.67 10.98 9.43
C VAL A 82 -15.73 11.05 8.36
N ALA A 83 -15.37 10.69 7.15
CA ALA A 83 -16.30 10.62 6.05
C ALA A 83 -17.44 9.71 6.53
N GLN A 84 -18.61 10.28 6.80
CA GLN A 84 -19.76 9.47 7.13
C GLN A 84 -20.00 8.54 5.93
N PRO A 85 -20.02 7.23 6.13
CA PRO A 85 -20.22 6.30 5.04
C PRO A 85 -21.55 6.60 4.38
N LEU A 86 -21.51 6.90 3.09
CA LEU A 86 -22.70 6.95 2.24
C LEU A 86 -23.51 5.66 2.47
N GLY A 87 -24.75 5.81 2.97
CA GLY A 87 -25.78 4.81 3.11
C GLY A 87 -25.29 3.41 3.50
N ARG A 88 -25.27 3.09 4.78
CA ARG A 88 -25.01 1.73 5.29
C ARG A 88 -26.11 0.78 4.81
N SER A 89 -25.87 0.12 3.70
CA SER A 89 -26.22 -1.30 3.65
C SER A 89 -25.52 -1.94 4.85
N ALA A 90 -26.17 -2.79 5.62
CA ALA A 90 -25.61 -3.43 6.81
C ALA A 90 -24.41 -4.33 6.41
N SER A 91 -23.29 -3.70 6.05
CA SER A 91 -22.06 -4.36 5.69
C SER A 91 -21.33 -4.69 6.98
N LEU A 92 -20.94 -5.95 7.12
CA LEU A 92 -20.06 -6.42 8.18
C LEU A 92 -18.90 -5.43 8.38
N PRO A 93 -18.47 -5.21 9.63
CA PRO A 93 -17.46 -4.20 9.93
C PRO A 93 -16.19 -4.45 9.10
N VAL A 94 -15.75 -3.41 8.42
CA VAL A 94 -14.43 -3.35 7.79
C VAL A 94 -13.39 -3.19 8.90
N SER A 95 -12.14 -3.63 8.66
CA SER A 95 -11.06 -3.37 9.62
C SER A 95 -11.05 -1.92 10.08
N GLN A 96 -10.97 -1.73 11.40
CA GLN A 96 -10.97 -0.42 12.06
C GLN A 96 -9.59 -0.04 12.61
N VAL A 97 -8.54 -0.79 12.23
CA VAL A 97 -7.19 -0.43 12.64
C VAL A 97 -6.81 0.91 12.00
N SER A 98 -6.58 1.89 12.84
CA SER A 98 -6.01 3.19 12.46
C SER A 98 -4.52 3.14 12.78
N TRP A 99 -3.67 3.30 11.77
CA TRP A 99 -2.22 3.36 11.96
C TRP A 99 -1.79 4.75 12.44
N ASP A 100 -2.32 5.17 13.59
CA ASP A 100 -1.99 6.42 14.27
C ASP A 100 -0.73 6.27 15.16
N LEU A 101 -0.30 7.38 15.73
CA LEU A 101 0.89 7.41 16.58
C LEU A 101 0.74 6.55 17.85
N GLU A 102 -0.47 6.37 18.35
CA GLU A 102 -0.71 5.57 19.55
C GLU A 102 -0.48 4.09 19.26
N ILE A 103 -1.10 3.54 18.22
CA ILE A 103 -0.89 2.16 17.80
C ILE A 103 0.56 1.91 17.40
N MET A 104 1.20 2.86 16.70
CA MET A 104 2.61 2.73 16.35
C MET A 104 3.52 2.69 17.56
N ARG A 105 3.23 3.48 18.63
CA ARG A 105 3.97 3.43 19.90
C ARG A 105 3.76 2.10 20.64
N ILE A 106 2.53 1.62 20.70
CA ILE A 106 2.19 0.32 21.31
C ILE A 106 2.95 -0.80 20.62
N LEU A 107 2.97 -0.82 19.28
CA LEU A 107 3.72 -1.81 18.51
C LEU A 107 5.23 -1.70 18.70
N ALA A 108 5.78 -0.49 18.70
CA ALA A 108 7.21 -0.26 18.93
C ALA A 108 7.65 -0.67 20.36
N ALA A 109 6.75 -0.62 21.32
CA ALA A 109 6.96 -1.06 22.71
C ALA A 109 6.72 -2.57 22.92
N GLY A 110 6.39 -3.32 21.86
CA GLY A 110 6.07 -4.75 21.95
C GLY A 110 7.21 -5.56 22.57
N ASN A 111 6.94 -6.19 23.72
CA ASN A 111 7.91 -6.96 24.47
C ASN A 111 7.96 -8.41 23.97
N THR A 112 9.02 -8.79 23.26
CA THR A 112 9.17 -10.14 22.69
C THR A 112 9.22 -11.25 23.74
N ARG A 113 9.72 -10.99 24.96
CA ARG A 113 9.72 -11.98 26.06
C ARG A 113 8.31 -12.25 26.55
N GLN A 114 7.52 -11.20 26.76
CA GLN A 114 6.10 -11.34 27.11
C GLN A 114 5.35 -12.04 25.96
N GLY A 115 5.64 -11.66 24.71
CA GLY A 115 5.07 -12.30 23.52
C GLY A 115 5.39 -13.80 23.45
N ALA A 116 6.61 -14.21 23.79
CA ALA A 116 7.00 -15.62 23.86
C ALA A 116 6.20 -16.40 24.90
N GLN A 117 6.00 -15.83 26.09
CA GLN A 117 5.21 -16.46 27.15
C GLN A 117 3.74 -16.64 26.75
N LEU A 118 3.12 -15.59 26.20
CA LEU A 118 1.76 -15.64 25.69
C LEU A 118 1.62 -16.64 24.52
N ALA A 119 2.60 -16.64 23.61
CA ALA A 119 2.61 -17.55 22.47
C ALA A 119 2.67 -19.02 22.92
N ALA A 120 3.53 -19.35 23.90
CA ALA A 120 3.64 -20.71 24.41
C ALA A 120 2.34 -21.17 25.12
N GLN A 121 1.69 -20.29 25.86
CA GLN A 121 0.49 -20.63 26.63
C GLN A 121 -0.79 -20.67 25.79
N THR A 122 -0.89 -19.83 24.74
CA THR A 122 -2.16 -19.57 24.06
C THR A 122 -2.13 -19.93 22.58
N CYS A 123 -0.99 -19.77 21.89
CA CYS A 123 -0.91 -19.85 20.43
C CYS A 123 -0.32 -21.17 19.94
N ALA A 124 0.69 -21.72 20.64
CA ALA A 124 1.52 -22.81 20.17
C ALA A 124 0.73 -24.10 19.92
N ALA A 125 -0.30 -24.39 20.70
CA ALA A 125 -1.12 -25.59 20.56
C ALA A 125 -1.74 -25.73 19.15
N CYS A 126 -2.04 -24.59 18.49
CA CYS A 126 -2.64 -24.58 17.16
C CYS A 126 -1.66 -24.11 16.07
N HIS A 127 -0.89 -23.07 16.36
CA HIS A 127 0.02 -22.45 15.37
C HIS A 127 1.41 -23.09 15.34
N GLY A 128 1.65 -24.12 16.13
CA GLY A 128 2.92 -24.82 16.25
C GLY A 128 3.93 -24.10 17.14
N ASP A 129 4.97 -24.81 17.52
CA ASP A 129 6.07 -24.25 18.29
C ASP A 129 6.71 -23.08 17.50
N ARG A 130 6.96 -21.98 18.18
CA ARG A 130 7.46 -20.76 17.58
C ARG A 130 6.62 -20.21 16.41
N GLY A 131 5.38 -20.67 16.24
CA GLY A 131 4.49 -20.21 15.17
C GLY A 131 4.72 -20.87 13.82
N LEU A 132 5.33 -22.05 13.78
CA LEU A 132 5.50 -22.88 12.58
C LEU A 132 4.47 -24.00 12.56
N SER A 133 3.36 -23.79 11.88
CA SER A 133 2.29 -24.77 11.77
C SER A 133 2.62 -25.84 10.71
N GLN A 134 2.29 -27.09 11.03
CA GLN A 134 2.37 -28.23 10.10
C GLN A 134 1.00 -28.61 9.52
N THR A 135 0.00 -27.77 9.72
CA THR A 135 -1.39 -28.06 9.35
C THR A 135 -1.98 -26.96 8.47
N ASN A 136 -3.30 -27.00 8.27
CA ASN A 136 -4.07 -25.92 7.61
C ASN A 136 -4.24 -24.65 8.47
N ILE A 137 -3.72 -24.65 9.69
CA ILE A 137 -3.65 -23.46 10.55
C ILE A 137 -2.47 -22.59 10.08
N PRO A 138 -2.61 -21.26 10.01
CA PRO A 138 -1.54 -20.43 9.45
C PRO A 138 -0.28 -20.41 10.32
N SER A 139 0.88 -20.46 9.67
CA SER A 139 2.14 -20.13 10.29
C SER A 139 2.21 -18.63 10.59
N LEU A 140 2.76 -18.28 11.74
CA LEU A 140 2.91 -16.92 12.26
C LEU A 140 4.37 -16.43 12.29
N ALA A 141 5.33 -17.35 12.31
CA ALA A 141 6.75 -17.04 12.33
C ALA A 141 7.18 -16.21 11.11
N GLY A 142 7.99 -15.18 11.31
CA GLY A 142 8.49 -14.30 10.25
C GLY A 142 7.40 -13.45 9.57
N GLN A 143 6.22 -13.35 10.16
CA GLN A 143 5.14 -12.53 9.63
C GLN A 143 5.35 -11.06 10.01
N SER A 144 4.86 -10.13 9.17
CA SER A 144 4.86 -8.70 9.50
C SER A 144 4.17 -8.45 10.85
N PRO A 145 4.81 -7.70 11.78
CA PRO A 145 4.20 -7.40 13.07
C PRO A 145 2.89 -6.61 12.92
N TYR A 146 2.82 -5.76 11.92
CA TYR A 146 1.61 -5.00 11.57
C TYR A 146 0.50 -5.91 11.07
N ALA A 147 0.84 -6.91 10.26
CA ALA A 147 -0.13 -7.88 9.78
C ALA A 147 -0.70 -8.72 10.94
N ILE A 148 0.14 -9.20 11.85
CA ILE A 148 -0.31 -9.97 13.02
C ILE A 148 -1.21 -9.11 13.91
N TYR A 149 -0.74 -7.91 14.29
CA TYR A 149 -1.50 -6.98 15.11
C TYR A 149 -2.88 -6.69 14.51
N LYS A 150 -2.91 -6.36 13.21
CA LYS A 150 -4.16 -6.10 12.50
C LYS A 150 -5.11 -7.28 12.56
N GLN A 151 -4.65 -8.48 12.27
CA GLN A 151 -5.54 -9.64 12.28
C GLN A 151 -6.09 -9.94 13.68
N LEU A 152 -5.27 -9.83 14.71
CA LEU A 152 -5.71 -10.00 16.10
C LEU A 152 -6.67 -8.89 16.52
N HIS A 153 -6.39 -7.65 16.17
CA HIS A 153 -7.29 -6.53 16.39
C HIS A 153 -8.65 -6.74 15.69
N ASP A 154 -8.62 -7.18 14.42
CA ASP A 154 -9.83 -7.43 13.67
C ASP A 154 -10.68 -8.58 14.25
N TYR A 155 -10.05 -9.63 14.77
CA TYR A 155 -10.76 -10.67 15.52
C TYR A 155 -11.34 -10.14 16.84
N ARG A 156 -10.61 -9.28 17.55
CA ARG A 156 -11.03 -8.69 18.80
C ARG A 156 -12.24 -7.76 18.64
N THR A 157 -12.32 -7.05 17.53
CA THR A 157 -13.37 -6.06 17.20
C THR A 157 -14.47 -6.62 16.32
N ASP A 158 -14.49 -7.93 16.05
CA ASP A 158 -15.41 -8.63 15.15
C ASP A 158 -15.37 -8.13 13.67
N ALA A 159 -14.36 -7.35 13.30
CA ALA A 159 -14.09 -7.01 11.90
C ALA A 159 -13.67 -8.23 11.07
N ARG A 160 -13.12 -9.25 11.75
CA ARG A 160 -12.92 -10.60 11.25
C ARG A 160 -13.44 -11.58 12.30
N VAL A 161 -14.30 -12.51 11.88
CA VAL A 161 -14.89 -13.50 12.80
C VAL A 161 -14.34 -14.88 12.49
N HIS A 162 -13.95 -15.62 13.55
CA HIS A 162 -13.55 -17.01 13.45
C HIS A 162 -13.84 -17.73 14.78
N PRO A 163 -14.41 -18.94 14.77
CA PRO A 163 -14.85 -19.62 16.02
C PRO A 163 -13.77 -19.74 17.08
N GLN A 164 -12.52 -20.01 16.70
CA GLN A 164 -11.40 -20.16 17.63
C GLN A 164 -10.67 -18.83 17.88
N MET A 165 -10.39 -18.03 16.81
CA MET A 165 -9.54 -16.87 16.98
C MET A 165 -10.24 -15.66 17.59
N THR A 166 -11.54 -15.49 17.37
CA THR A 166 -12.30 -14.37 17.97
C THR A 166 -12.29 -14.40 19.49
N PRO A 167 -12.63 -15.51 20.16
CA PRO A 167 -12.56 -15.55 21.64
C PRO A 167 -11.14 -15.42 22.17
N VAL A 168 -10.13 -15.97 21.48
CA VAL A 168 -8.71 -15.80 21.88
C VAL A 168 -8.32 -14.32 21.82
N ALA A 169 -8.58 -13.65 20.70
CA ALA A 169 -8.19 -12.26 20.52
C ALA A 169 -8.91 -11.30 21.48
N LYS A 170 -10.15 -11.61 21.89
CA LYS A 170 -10.91 -10.80 22.84
C LYS A 170 -10.34 -10.83 24.27
N GLN A 171 -9.53 -11.84 24.61
CA GLN A 171 -8.86 -11.95 25.91
C GLN A 171 -7.53 -11.17 25.96
N LEU A 172 -7.00 -10.75 24.83
CA LEU A 172 -5.72 -10.06 24.74
C LEU A 172 -5.89 -8.53 24.84
N SER A 173 -5.07 -7.88 25.65
CA SER A 173 -4.96 -6.42 25.68
C SER A 173 -4.25 -5.89 24.40
N PRO A 174 -4.34 -4.59 24.09
CA PRO A 174 -3.56 -4.00 23.00
C PRO A 174 -2.04 -4.23 23.13
N GLN A 175 -1.53 -4.23 24.35
CA GLN A 175 -0.14 -4.50 24.68
C GLN A 175 0.22 -5.98 24.43
N ASP A 176 -0.67 -6.92 24.74
CA ASP A 176 -0.49 -8.33 24.44
C ASP A 176 -0.50 -8.57 22.92
N LEU A 177 -1.39 -7.90 22.18
CA LEU A 177 -1.38 -7.95 20.71
C LEU A 177 -0.03 -7.50 20.16
N ALA A 178 0.53 -6.42 20.68
CA ALA A 178 1.85 -5.91 20.25
C ALA A 178 2.98 -6.88 20.65
N ALA A 179 2.94 -7.44 21.84
CA ALA A 179 3.94 -8.37 22.33
C ALA A 179 4.00 -9.65 21.48
N VAL A 180 2.86 -10.29 21.19
CA VAL A 180 2.83 -11.48 20.33
C VAL A 180 3.18 -11.15 18.89
N SER A 181 2.82 -9.97 18.40
CA SER A 181 3.19 -9.49 17.07
C SER A 181 4.70 -9.34 16.93
N ALA A 182 5.35 -8.72 17.92
CA ALA A 182 6.80 -8.56 17.95
C ALA A 182 7.52 -9.92 18.05
N TYR A 183 7.00 -10.83 18.89
CA TYR A 183 7.56 -12.17 19.04
C TYR A 183 7.56 -12.98 17.74
N PHE A 184 6.39 -13.10 17.10
CA PHE A 184 6.28 -13.90 15.87
C PHE A 184 6.99 -13.24 14.69
N ALA A 185 7.06 -11.91 14.64
CA ALA A 185 7.83 -11.21 13.62
C ALA A 185 9.34 -11.47 13.74
N ALA A 186 9.85 -11.58 14.98
CA ALA A 186 11.25 -11.90 15.27
C ALA A 186 11.55 -13.40 15.16
N ALA A 187 10.55 -14.27 15.19
CA ALA A 187 10.74 -15.71 15.04
C ALA A 187 11.29 -16.02 13.66
N SER A 188 12.44 -16.68 13.62
CA SER A 188 13.02 -17.14 12.35
C SER A 188 12.04 -18.10 11.69
N LYS A 189 11.49 -17.70 10.57
CA LYS A 189 11.04 -18.64 9.58
C LYS A 189 12.31 -19.05 8.86
N GLU A 190 12.78 -20.27 9.08
CA GLU A 190 13.56 -20.92 8.05
C GLU A 190 12.59 -21.03 6.86
N TYR A 191 12.56 -19.99 6.04
CA TYR A 191 12.10 -20.14 4.69
C TYR A 191 13.09 -21.15 4.12
N ALA A 192 12.71 -22.43 4.09
CA ALA A 192 13.28 -23.35 3.15
C ALA A 192 13.38 -22.51 1.89
N ALA A 193 14.61 -22.16 1.49
CA ALA A 193 14.86 -21.12 0.54
C ALA A 193 13.83 -21.30 -0.57
N ILE A 194 12.79 -20.46 -0.54
CA ILE A 194 11.90 -20.39 -1.69
C ILE A 194 12.90 -19.89 -2.70
N GLY A 195 13.53 -20.87 -3.30
CA GLY A 195 14.70 -20.67 -4.09
C GLY A 195 14.31 -19.61 -5.08
N GLY A 196 14.99 -18.47 -5.04
CA GLY A 196 14.78 -17.44 -6.04
C GLY A 196 14.99 -17.96 -7.47
N ARG A 197 15.34 -19.23 -7.62
CA ARG A 197 15.39 -19.99 -8.87
C ARG A 197 14.06 -20.62 -9.24
N ASP A 198 13.30 -21.13 -8.27
CA ASP A 198 12.01 -21.77 -8.54
C ASP A 198 10.86 -20.76 -8.62
N LEU A 199 11.13 -19.52 -8.18
CA LEU A 199 10.22 -18.39 -8.36
C LEU A 199 10.35 -17.72 -9.75
N ILE A 200 11.31 -18.13 -10.58
CA ILE A 200 11.56 -17.57 -11.92
C ILE A 200 11.28 -18.68 -12.95
N GLY A 201 10.08 -19.13 -13.07
CA GLY A 201 9.68 -20.06 -14.09
C GLY A 201 8.82 -19.40 -15.18
N GLU A 202 8.66 -20.07 -16.28
CA GLU A 202 7.90 -19.57 -17.44
C GLU A 202 6.38 -19.82 -17.32
N GLY A 203 5.91 -20.21 -16.16
CA GLY A 203 4.53 -20.63 -15.93
C GLY A 203 3.53 -19.47 -15.90
N ARG A 204 2.26 -19.75 -16.22
CA ARG A 204 1.16 -18.78 -16.15
C ARG A 204 0.94 -18.26 -14.71
N THR A 205 1.00 -19.14 -13.72
CA THR A 205 0.81 -18.81 -12.30
C THR A 205 1.89 -17.88 -11.81
N GLU A 206 3.08 -18.10 -12.22
CA GLU A 206 4.27 -17.33 -11.90
C GLU A 206 4.25 -15.94 -12.50
N ARG A 207 3.91 -15.81 -13.79
CA ARG A 207 3.66 -14.49 -14.38
C ARG A 207 2.57 -13.73 -13.63
N LEU A 208 1.50 -14.40 -13.22
CA LEU A 208 0.45 -13.79 -12.43
C LEU A 208 0.97 -13.30 -11.07
N ALA A 209 1.85 -14.06 -10.42
CA ALA A 209 2.46 -13.69 -9.15
C ALA A 209 3.43 -12.49 -9.27
N TRP A 210 4.26 -12.45 -10.32
CA TRP A 210 5.29 -11.43 -10.51
C TRP A 210 4.84 -10.20 -11.31
N GLU A 211 3.99 -10.39 -12.32
CA GLU A 211 3.61 -9.34 -13.28
C GLU A 211 2.14 -8.94 -13.14
N GLY A 212 1.32 -9.85 -12.59
CA GLY A 212 -0.14 -9.67 -12.55
C GLY A 212 -0.82 -9.93 -13.90
N ASP A 213 -2.01 -9.37 -14.06
CA ASP A 213 -2.77 -9.38 -15.30
C ASP A 213 -3.42 -8.02 -15.51
N SER A 214 -2.81 -7.16 -16.31
CA SER A 214 -3.27 -5.81 -16.57
C SER A 214 -4.64 -5.77 -17.27
N ARG A 215 -4.97 -6.75 -18.10
CA ARG A 215 -6.26 -6.85 -18.80
C ARG A 215 -7.40 -7.05 -17.82
N ARG A 216 -7.18 -7.84 -16.77
CA ARG A 216 -8.14 -8.08 -15.68
C ARG A 216 -7.96 -7.10 -14.52
N ARG A 217 -7.00 -6.19 -14.60
CA ARG A 217 -6.62 -5.27 -13.51
C ARG A 217 -6.28 -6.03 -12.22
N ILE A 218 -5.50 -7.10 -12.34
CA ILE A 218 -4.91 -7.85 -11.24
C ILE A 218 -3.45 -7.40 -11.11
N PRO A 219 -3.07 -6.73 -10.01
CA PRO A 219 -1.68 -6.35 -9.78
C PRO A 219 -0.83 -7.59 -9.49
N ALA A 220 0.49 -7.49 -9.66
CA ALA A 220 1.42 -8.51 -9.24
C ALA A 220 1.26 -8.80 -7.73
N CYS A 221 1.11 -10.05 -7.33
CA CYS A 221 0.95 -10.41 -5.92
C CYS A 221 2.17 -9.97 -5.09
N LEU A 222 3.36 -10.20 -5.64
CA LEU A 222 4.63 -9.89 -5.00
C LEU A 222 4.92 -8.40 -4.91
N SER A 223 4.22 -7.53 -5.66
CA SER A 223 4.35 -6.08 -5.49
C SER A 223 3.90 -5.59 -4.11
N CYS A 224 3.05 -6.37 -3.42
CA CYS A 224 2.58 -6.07 -2.07
C CYS A 224 3.04 -7.11 -1.04
N HIS A 225 3.10 -8.40 -1.42
CA HIS A 225 3.31 -9.52 -0.50
C HIS A 225 4.77 -10.01 -0.40
N LEU A 226 5.72 -9.30 -0.98
CA LEU A 226 7.15 -9.64 -0.90
C LEU A 226 7.74 -9.10 0.40
N ASN A 227 7.91 -9.94 1.39
CA ASN A 227 8.60 -9.65 2.67
C ASN A 227 8.19 -8.33 3.36
N GLY A 228 6.95 -7.90 3.18
CA GLY A 228 6.42 -6.66 3.77
C GLY A 228 6.88 -5.37 3.07
N VAL A 229 7.51 -5.47 1.90
CA VAL A 229 7.96 -4.32 1.11
C VAL A 229 7.02 -4.12 -0.10
N GLY A 230 6.58 -2.88 -0.31
CA GLY A 230 5.82 -2.48 -1.50
C GLY A 230 4.31 -2.37 -1.32
N GLY A 231 3.72 -3.00 -0.31
CA GLY A 231 2.28 -2.91 0.02
C GLY A 231 1.98 -1.96 1.18
N PRO A 232 0.70 -1.81 1.54
CA PRO A 232 0.32 -1.23 2.83
C PRO A 232 1.03 -1.92 3.99
N ILE A 233 1.28 -1.17 5.07
CA ILE A 233 2.08 -1.64 6.21
C ILE A 233 1.57 -2.96 6.82
N GLU A 234 0.27 -3.19 6.78
CA GLU A 234 -0.40 -4.39 7.29
C GLU A 234 -0.43 -5.56 6.28
N THR A 235 0.25 -5.44 5.16
CA THR A 235 0.26 -6.51 4.15
C THR A 235 1.00 -7.73 4.69
N PRO A 236 0.37 -8.93 4.71
CA PRO A 236 1.01 -10.12 5.22
C PRO A 236 2.03 -10.68 4.24
N VAL A 237 3.07 -11.30 4.79
CA VAL A 237 3.96 -12.20 4.05
C VAL A 237 3.19 -13.48 3.75
N ILE A 238 3.10 -13.88 2.48
CA ILE A 238 2.36 -15.09 2.07
C ILE A 238 3.28 -16.24 1.65
N ILE A 239 4.55 -15.97 1.44
CA ILE A 239 5.56 -16.96 1.08
C ILE A 239 5.72 -17.99 2.20
N GLY A 240 5.71 -19.26 1.88
CA GLY A 240 5.81 -20.39 2.82
C GLY A 240 4.59 -20.52 3.75
N GLN A 241 3.45 -19.97 3.38
CA GLN A 241 2.21 -20.19 4.11
C GLN A 241 1.51 -21.48 3.62
N SER A 242 0.75 -22.14 4.50
CA SER A 242 -0.02 -23.33 4.15
C SER A 242 -0.93 -23.07 2.94
N ARG A 243 -0.85 -23.96 1.96
CA ARG A 243 -1.67 -23.91 0.74
C ARG A 243 -3.16 -23.92 1.10
N GLU A 244 -3.55 -24.81 1.98
CA GLU A 244 -4.95 -25.02 2.39
C GLU A 244 -5.50 -23.74 3.02
N TYR A 245 -4.71 -23.11 3.92
CA TYR A 245 -5.07 -21.84 4.50
C TYR A 245 -5.19 -20.75 3.44
N MET A 246 -4.24 -20.62 2.52
CA MET A 246 -4.29 -19.60 1.46
C MET A 246 -5.49 -19.78 0.54
N VAL A 247 -5.78 -21.01 0.09
CA VAL A 247 -6.98 -21.31 -0.73
C VAL A 247 -8.25 -20.90 0.02
N GLN A 248 -8.33 -21.26 1.30
CA GLN A 248 -9.48 -20.88 2.13
C GLN A 248 -9.64 -19.36 2.22
N GLN A 249 -8.55 -18.63 2.44
CA GLN A 249 -8.61 -17.18 2.55
C GLN A 249 -8.96 -16.49 1.23
N LEU A 250 -8.37 -16.92 0.11
CA LEU A 250 -8.69 -16.38 -1.21
C LEU A 250 -10.16 -16.65 -1.58
N ASN A 251 -10.67 -17.84 -1.27
CA ASN A 251 -12.09 -18.16 -1.47
C ASN A 251 -13.01 -17.34 -0.57
N ALA A 252 -12.62 -17.12 0.68
CA ALA A 252 -13.37 -16.28 1.61
C ALA A 252 -13.41 -14.81 1.18
N TYR A 253 -12.35 -14.29 0.62
CA TYR A 253 -12.34 -12.96 0.00
C TYR A 253 -13.19 -12.91 -1.28
N ALA A 254 -13.06 -13.90 -2.16
CA ALA A 254 -13.82 -13.97 -3.41
C ALA A 254 -15.33 -14.03 -3.17
N SER A 255 -15.77 -14.78 -2.17
CA SER A 255 -17.19 -14.86 -1.77
C SER A 255 -17.67 -13.68 -0.93
N GLY A 256 -16.77 -12.84 -0.43
CA GLY A 256 -17.09 -11.77 0.50
C GLY A 256 -17.37 -12.24 1.94
N ALA A 257 -17.13 -13.51 2.27
CA ALA A 257 -17.22 -14.02 3.64
C ALA A 257 -16.14 -13.39 4.55
N ARG A 258 -14.98 -13.06 3.97
CA ARG A 258 -13.93 -12.28 4.61
C ARG A 258 -13.91 -10.87 4.02
N LYS A 259 -14.02 -9.83 4.88
CA LYS A 259 -14.18 -8.42 4.45
C LYS A 259 -13.23 -7.44 5.16
N ASN A 260 -12.29 -7.97 5.94
CA ASN A 260 -11.37 -7.15 6.73
C ASN A 260 -10.14 -6.66 5.96
N ASP A 261 -10.17 -6.76 4.65
CA ASP A 261 -9.16 -6.21 3.76
C ASP A 261 -9.30 -4.69 3.61
N VAL A 262 -8.18 -3.98 3.68
CA VAL A 262 -8.16 -2.52 3.55
C VAL A 262 -8.53 -2.13 2.12
N TYR A 263 -9.48 -1.22 2.00
CA TYR A 263 -10.04 -0.74 0.72
C TYR A 263 -10.63 -1.84 -0.19
N GLY A 264 -10.94 -3.02 0.33
CA GLY A 264 -11.51 -4.11 -0.45
C GLY A 264 -10.55 -4.75 -1.47
N ARG A 265 -9.25 -4.52 -1.34
CA ARG A 265 -8.24 -4.93 -2.33
C ARG A 265 -8.20 -6.43 -2.55
N MET A 266 -8.16 -7.22 -1.47
CA MET A 266 -8.09 -8.67 -1.61
C MET A 266 -9.41 -9.27 -2.11
N ARG A 267 -10.54 -8.66 -1.78
CA ARG A 267 -11.85 -9.04 -2.35
C ARG A 267 -11.88 -8.80 -3.85
N ASP A 268 -11.48 -7.60 -4.30
CA ASP A 268 -11.44 -7.25 -5.73
C ASP A 268 -10.51 -8.17 -6.52
N ILE A 269 -9.30 -8.44 -6.00
CA ILE A 269 -8.35 -9.35 -6.63
C ILE A 269 -8.90 -10.78 -6.65
N SER A 270 -9.36 -11.29 -5.51
CA SER A 270 -9.79 -12.67 -5.38
C SER A 270 -11.04 -13.01 -6.22
N GLN A 271 -11.93 -12.03 -6.43
CA GLN A 271 -13.09 -12.19 -7.31
C GLN A 271 -12.70 -12.31 -8.78
N LYS A 272 -11.61 -11.68 -9.19
CA LYS A 272 -11.09 -11.75 -10.57
C LYS A 272 -10.29 -13.02 -10.86
N LEU A 273 -9.76 -13.66 -9.80
CA LEU A 273 -9.07 -14.94 -9.92
C LEU A 273 -10.07 -16.09 -10.13
N THR A 274 -9.78 -16.96 -11.08
CA THR A 274 -10.50 -18.23 -11.20
C THR A 274 -10.22 -19.12 -9.99
N ARG A 275 -11.06 -20.14 -9.76
CA ARG A 275 -10.82 -21.12 -8.70
C ARG A 275 -9.47 -21.81 -8.87
N GLN A 276 -9.16 -22.23 -10.10
CA GLN A 276 -7.89 -22.85 -10.42
C GLN A 276 -6.69 -21.95 -10.13
N GLU A 277 -6.75 -20.68 -10.51
CA GLU A 277 -5.68 -19.71 -10.23
C GLU A 277 -5.46 -19.49 -8.72
N ARG A 278 -6.53 -19.50 -7.91
CA ARG A 278 -6.40 -19.42 -6.44
C ARG A 278 -5.68 -20.65 -5.88
N GLU A 279 -5.98 -21.84 -6.38
CA GLU A 279 -5.35 -23.10 -5.97
C GLU A 279 -3.87 -23.16 -6.43
N GLU A 280 -3.57 -22.73 -7.64
CA GLU A 280 -2.22 -22.70 -8.20
C GLU A 280 -1.33 -21.66 -7.52
N LEU A 281 -1.84 -20.45 -7.29
CA LEU A 281 -1.13 -19.41 -6.53
C LEU A 281 -0.84 -19.86 -5.10
N ALA A 282 -1.79 -20.50 -4.43
CA ALA A 282 -1.58 -21.02 -3.09
C ALA A 282 -0.49 -22.10 -3.05
N ARG A 283 -0.44 -22.98 -4.04
CA ARG A 283 0.64 -23.96 -4.19
C ARG A 283 1.98 -23.29 -4.46
N TYR A 284 1.99 -22.31 -5.35
CA TYR A 284 3.19 -21.55 -5.70
C TYR A 284 3.81 -20.85 -4.48
N PHE A 285 2.99 -20.15 -3.68
CA PHE A 285 3.46 -19.42 -2.50
C PHE A 285 3.76 -20.33 -1.29
N GLN A 286 3.20 -21.52 -1.21
CA GLN A 286 3.60 -22.51 -0.20
C GLN A 286 5.07 -22.88 -0.39
N GLY A 287 5.55 -22.90 -1.64
CA GLY A 287 6.88 -23.38 -1.96
C GLY A 287 6.95 -24.91 -1.91
N THR A 288 8.06 -25.45 -2.33
CA THR A 288 8.43 -26.85 -2.08
C THR A 288 9.13 -26.90 -0.72
N LEU A 289 8.43 -27.35 0.31
CA LEU A 289 9.06 -27.82 1.54
C LEU A 289 9.82 -29.11 1.26
#